data_1ff420710f0c0ca6b9259acfee9e629a
#
_entry.id   1ff420710f0c0ca6b9259acfee9e629a
#
_cell.length_a   1.000
_cell.length_b   1.000
_cell.length_c   1.000
_cell.angle_alpha   90.00
_cell.angle_beta   90.00
_cell.angle_gamma   90.00
#
_symmetry.space_group_name_H-M   'P 1'
#
loop_
_entity.id
_entity.type
_entity.pdbx_description
1 polymer ?
#
loop_
_entity_poly.entity_id
_entity_poly.type
_entity_poly.pdbx_seq_one_letter_code
_entity_poly.pdbx_strand_id
1 'polypeptide(L)'
;MERPRVNFEVWPEAIELGHLFAARGYELALVGGPVRDLLLHRRSHDLDFCTSAHPDEFEPILRHWGRDGFWDMGRKFGTLGAMRRREDGTEVKVEITTYRSDTYDPESRKPEVSYGDSLEGDLSRRDFTVNAMALRVPQLEFVDPFGGASDLAKGVLRTPVDPYQSFDDDPLRMMRAVRFVAQLGFSIAPDTAAAISDMTDRIDIVSAERVRDELTKLLLSDCPRAGVEALVESGLADIVFPEIPALQLEIDEHHRHKDVFEHTMIVLDRAIALETGPEGPVPAPDLTLRLAALTHDIGKPKTRRFEPGGKVSFHHHDAVGAKMTRKRLKALRFDHHLVEDVSELVNLHLRFHGYVEEPWTDSAVRRYVKDAGPLYERLNRLTRADATTQNRRKAMVFSSAMDEMEQRVRDLKEKEDFDAIRPDIDGNEIMTILGIAPGPEVGRAYKHMLEYRLDNGPVDHDTAVAELKRWHASL
;
A
#
# COMPACT_ATOMS: atom_id res chain seq x y z
N MET A 1 32.99 -26.39 -19.51
CA MET A 1 31.93 -26.60 -18.53
C MET A 1 30.62 -26.57 -19.29
N GLU A 2 29.90 -27.67 -19.35
CA GLU A 2 28.54 -27.68 -19.93
C GLU A 2 27.65 -26.76 -19.11
N ARG A 3 27.00 -25.78 -19.79
CA ARG A 3 26.02 -24.92 -19.18
C ARG A 3 24.84 -25.77 -18.71
N PRO A 4 24.32 -25.62 -17.50
CA PRO A 4 23.17 -26.38 -17.06
C PRO A 4 22.01 -26.09 -18.03
N ARG A 5 21.49 -27.13 -18.66
CA ARG A 5 20.24 -27.06 -19.43
C ARG A 5 19.08 -26.95 -18.41
N VAL A 6 18.75 -25.70 -18.04
CA VAL A 6 17.54 -25.43 -17.29
C VAL A 6 16.39 -25.63 -18.27
N ASN A 7 15.52 -26.60 -17.98
CA ASN A 7 14.33 -26.84 -18.81
C ASN A 7 13.27 -25.78 -18.42
N PHE A 8 13.31 -24.65 -19.12
CA PHE A 8 12.37 -23.55 -18.89
C PHE A 8 11.00 -23.91 -19.49
N GLU A 9 9.99 -23.95 -18.67
CA GLU A 9 8.59 -24.00 -19.12
C GLU A 9 8.15 -22.59 -19.50
N VAL A 10 8.56 -22.15 -20.70
CA VAL A 10 8.36 -20.77 -21.19
C VAL A 10 6.97 -20.61 -21.77
N TRP A 11 6.44 -19.38 -21.72
CA TRP A 11 5.17 -19.02 -22.32
C TRP A 11 5.16 -19.26 -23.84
N PRO A 12 4.16 -19.93 -24.40
CA PRO A 12 4.05 -20.15 -25.85
C PRO A 12 4.11 -18.83 -26.63
N GLU A 13 3.54 -17.76 -26.06
CA GLU A 13 3.54 -16.41 -26.64
C GLU A 13 4.96 -15.84 -26.80
N ALA A 14 5.85 -16.10 -25.85
CA ALA A 14 7.24 -15.67 -25.95
C ALA A 14 7.97 -16.37 -27.10
N ILE A 15 7.74 -17.67 -27.28
CA ILE A 15 8.33 -18.44 -28.38
C ILE A 15 7.76 -17.97 -29.73
N GLU A 16 6.46 -17.76 -29.82
CA GLU A 16 5.81 -17.24 -31.03
C GLU A 16 6.38 -15.87 -31.44
N LEU A 17 6.45 -14.93 -30.50
CA LEU A 17 7.05 -13.62 -30.73
C LEU A 17 8.52 -13.75 -31.15
N GLY A 18 9.29 -14.62 -30.50
CA GLY A 18 10.67 -14.91 -30.88
C GLY A 18 10.83 -15.33 -32.33
N HIS A 19 9.95 -16.21 -32.82
CA HIS A 19 9.95 -16.60 -34.25
C HIS A 19 9.57 -15.45 -35.18
N LEU A 20 8.61 -14.61 -34.81
CA LEU A 20 8.17 -13.46 -35.61
C LEU A 20 9.29 -12.40 -35.78
N PHE A 21 10.06 -12.16 -34.70
CA PHE A 21 11.19 -11.24 -34.71
C PHE A 21 12.38 -11.83 -35.50
N ALA A 22 12.74 -13.08 -35.23
CA ALA A 22 13.80 -13.78 -35.91
C ALA A 22 13.59 -13.86 -37.43
N ALA A 23 12.35 -14.07 -37.89
CA ALA A 23 12.00 -14.09 -39.31
C ALA A 23 12.25 -12.75 -40.03
N ARG A 24 12.41 -11.65 -39.26
CA ARG A 24 12.76 -10.32 -39.76
C ARG A 24 14.23 -9.91 -39.48
N GLY A 25 15.01 -10.81 -38.88
CA GLY A 25 16.42 -10.59 -38.57
C GLY A 25 16.66 -9.83 -37.26
N TYR A 26 15.63 -9.71 -36.37
CA TYR A 26 15.77 -9.02 -35.10
C TYR A 26 15.95 -10.01 -33.94
N GLU A 27 16.72 -9.59 -32.96
CA GLU A 27 16.83 -10.29 -31.68
C GLU A 27 15.63 -9.95 -30.80
N LEU A 28 15.19 -10.92 -30.01
CA LEU A 28 14.19 -10.73 -28.95
C LEU A 28 14.60 -11.53 -27.72
N ALA A 29 14.57 -10.90 -26.56
CA ALA A 29 14.86 -11.56 -25.30
C ALA A 29 13.83 -11.19 -24.24
N LEU A 30 13.29 -12.20 -23.54
CA LEU A 30 12.52 -12.02 -22.32
C LEU A 30 13.48 -11.52 -21.22
N VAL A 31 13.08 -10.53 -20.41
CA VAL A 31 13.98 -9.86 -19.46
C VAL A 31 13.28 -9.52 -18.15
N GLY A 32 14.07 -9.21 -17.13
CA GLY A 32 13.58 -8.61 -15.88
C GLY A 32 12.81 -9.55 -14.99
N GLY A 33 11.70 -9.05 -14.45
CA GLY A 33 10.79 -9.77 -13.54
C GLY A 33 10.36 -11.15 -14.05
N PRO A 34 9.87 -11.26 -15.28
CA PRO A 34 9.49 -12.57 -15.88
C PRO A 34 10.59 -13.62 -15.85
N VAL A 35 11.85 -13.27 -16.13
CA VAL A 35 12.98 -14.23 -16.09
C VAL A 35 13.29 -14.63 -14.65
N ARG A 36 13.32 -13.65 -13.72
CA ARG A 36 13.50 -13.93 -12.29
C ARG A 36 12.39 -14.86 -11.77
N ASP A 37 11.14 -14.55 -12.08
CA ASP A 37 9.98 -15.29 -11.57
C ASP A 37 9.93 -16.70 -12.19
N LEU A 38 10.34 -16.86 -13.43
CA LEU A 38 10.52 -18.19 -14.06
C LEU A 38 11.53 -19.05 -13.29
N LEU A 39 12.66 -18.48 -12.87
CA LEU A 39 13.65 -19.16 -12.04
C LEU A 39 13.16 -19.47 -10.63
N LEU A 40 12.21 -18.68 -10.11
CA LEU A 40 11.53 -18.92 -8.83
C LEU A 40 10.29 -19.83 -8.95
N HIS A 41 10.06 -20.44 -10.13
CA HIS A 41 8.87 -21.25 -10.43
C HIS A 41 7.55 -20.50 -10.22
N ARG A 42 7.54 -19.18 -10.45
CA ARG A 42 6.37 -18.32 -10.45
C ARG A 42 5.98 -18.00 -11.89
N ARG A 43 4.68 -17.85 -12.17
CA ARG A 43 4.21 -17.44 -13.51
C ARG A 43 3.70 -16.01 -13.46
N SER A 44 4.15 -15.19 -14.42
CA SER A 44 3.62 -13.85 -14.70
C SER A 44 2.79 -13.88 -15.98
N HIS A 45 1.81 -13.02 -16.10
CA HIS A 45 1.04 -12.79 -17.32
C HIS A 45 1.46 -11.49 -18.03
N ASP A 46 2.30 -10.69 -17.37
CA ASP A 46 2.94 -9.51 -17.92
C ASP A 46 4.37 -9.89 -18.30
N LEU A 47 4.69 -9.83 -19.59
CA LEU A 47 5.98 -10.27 -20.15
C LEU A 47 6.74 -9.08 -20.72
N ASP A 48 7.92 -8.83 -20.17
CA ASP A 48 8.83 -7.78 -20.61
C ASP A 48 9.89 -8.34 -21.54
N PHE A 49 10.05 -7.71 -22.68
CA PHE A 49 11.08 -8.08 -23.66
C PHE A 49 11.95 -6.89 -24.00
N CYS A 50 13.17 -7.20 -24.43
CA CYS A 50 14.01 -6.25 -25.14
C CYS A 50 14.42 -6.80 -26.52
N THR A 51 14.69 -5.88 -27.46
CA THR A 51 14.95 -6.21 -28.86
C THR A 51 16.00 -5.29 -29.49
N SER A 52 16.67 -5.79 -30.53
CA SER A 52 17.54 -4.98 -31.40
C SER A 52 16.75 -4.10 -32.39
N ALA A 53 15.45 -4.36 -32.59
CA ALA A 53 14.61 -3.59 -33.53
C ALA A 53 14.20 -2.23 -32.92
N HIS A 54 14.05 -1.21 -33.75
CA HIS A 54 13.46 0.07 -33.38
C HIS A 54 11.90 -0.01 -33.37
N PRO A 55 11.21 0.86 -32.63
CA PRO A 55 9.75 0.81 -32.51
C PRO A 55 9.01 0.75 -33.85
N ASP A 56 9.44 1.52 -34.84
CA ASP A 56 8.80 1.55 -36.16
C ASP A 56 8.98 0.24 -36.94
N GLU A 57 10.03 -0.52 -36.64
CA GLU A 57 10.33 -1.80 -37.28
C GLU A 57 9.51 -2.95 -36.69
N PHE A 58 9.26 -2.93 -35.37
CA PHE A 58 8.54 -4.02 -34.72
C PHE A 58 7.05 -3.71 -34.43
N GLU A 59 6.61 -2.47 -34.57
CA GLU A 59 5.19 -2.13 -34.42
C GLU A 59 4.27 -2.98 -35.31
N PRO A 60 4.58 -3.21 -36.61
CA PRO A 60 3.75 -4.07 -37.45
C PRO A 60 3.66 -5.52 -36.94
N ILE A 61 4.74 -6.03 -36.36
CA ILE A 61 4.74 -7.37 -35.74
C ILE A 61 3.78 -7.38 -34.56
N LEU A 62 3.95 -6.40 -33.66
CA LEU A 62 3.23 -6.35 -32.41
C LEU A 62 1.72 -6.08 -32.62
N ARG A 63 1.36 -5.23 -33.57
CA ARG A 63 -0.06 -5.01 -33.96
C ARG A 63 -0.71 -6.26 -34.56
N HIS A 64 0.02 -7.05 -35.34
CA HIS A 64 -0.48 -8.31 -35.88
C HIS A 64 -0.64 -9.37 -34.78
N TRP A 65 0.28 -9.43 -33.83
CA TRP A 65 0.24 -10.37 -32.73
C TRP A 65 -0.82 -9.99 -31.70
N GLY A 66 -0.89 -8.71 -31.30
CA GLY A 66 -1.73 -8.18 -30.22
C GLY A 66 -3.16 -7.88 -30.70
N ARG A 67 -3.95 -8.92 -30.92
CA ARG A 67 -5.32 -8.81 -31.50
C ARG A 67 -6.31 -8.12 -30.58
N ASP A 68 -6.08 -8.17 -29.26
CA ASP A 68 -7.03 -7.71 -28.23
C ASP A 68 -6.64 -6.35 -27.63
N GLY A 69 -5.44 -5.85 -27.90
CA GLY A 69 -4.98 -4.55 -27.44
C GLY A 69 -3.58 -4.18 -27.92
N PHE A 70 -3.38 -2.88 -28.14
CA PHE A 70 -2.08 -2.29 -28.50
C PHE A 70 -1.97 -0.90 -27.88
N TRP A 71 -0.78 -0.55 -27.35
CA TRP A 71 -0.49 0.79 -26.84
C TRP A 71 0.93 1.22 -27.18
N ASP A 72 1.11 2.53 -27.36
CA ASP A 72 2.35 3.18 -27.76
C ASP A 72 2.77 4.34 -26.87
N MET A 73 2.18 4.46 -25.69
CA MET A 73 2.50 5.54 -24.75
C MET A 73 3.97 5.58 -24.35
N GLY A 74 4.68 4.46 -24.45
CA GLY A 74 6.11 4.32 -24.20
C GLY A 74 7.01 4.55 -25.43
N ARG A 75 6.46 4.85 -26.63
CA ARG A 75 7.22 4.95 -27.90
C ARG A 75 8.43 5.86 -27.83
N LYS A 76 8.30 7.03 -27.19
CA LYS A 76 9.43 7.96 -27.01
C LYS A 76 10.59 7.39 -26.18
N PHE A 77 10.32 6.32 -25.46
CA PHE A 77 11.32 5.57 -24.68
C PHE A 77 11.68 4.23 -25.32
N GLY A 78 11.28 4.03 -26.58
CA GLY A 78 11.53 2.79 -27.31
C GLY A 78 10.62 1.63 -26.96
N THR A 79 9.53 1.85 -26.20
CA THR A 79 8.64 0.80 -25.71
C THR A 79 7.27 0.82 -26.42
N LEU A 80 6.81 -0.34 -26.89
CA LEU A 80 5.46 -0.59 -27.35
C LEU A 80 4.89 -1.80 -26.62
N GLY A 81 3.57 -1.81 -26.41
CA GLY A 81 2.89 -2.91 -25.75
C GLY A 81 1.72 -3.46 -26.53
N ALA A 82 1.39 -4.72 -26.27
CA ALA A 82 0.22 -5.38 -26.82
C ALA A 82 -0.36 -6.41 -25.85
N MET A 83 -1.62 -6.77 -26.10
CA MET A 83 -2.34 -7.75 -25.32
C MET A 83 -2.98 -8.79 -26.24
N ARG A 84 -2.99 -10.03 -25.77
CA ARG A 84 -3.74 -11.13 -26.37
C ARG A 84 -4.48 -11.88 -25.27
N ARG A 85 -5.74 -12.24 -25.55
CA ARG A 85 -6.54 -13.10 -24.70
C ARG A 85 -6.49 -14.53 -25.19
N ARG A 86 -6.20 -15.47 -24.28
CA ARG A 86 -6.22 -16.91 -24.55
C ARG A 86 -7.66 -17.43 -24.62
N GLU A 87 -7.85 -18.65 -25.11
CA GLU A 87 -9.16 -19.30 -25.19
C GLU A 87 -9.80 -19.50 -23.79
N ASP A 88 -9.00 -19.63 -22.75
CA ASP A 88 -9.45 -19.75 -21.34
C ASP A 88 -9.83 -18.39 -20.73
N GLY A 89 -9.73 -17.30 -21.47
CA GLY A 89 -9.99 -15.93 -21.03
C GLY A 89 -8.80 -15.23 -20.37
N THR A 90 -7.68 -15.92 -20.17
CA THR A 90 -6.46 -15.32 -19.58
C THR A 90 -5.88 -14.25 -20.51
N GLU A 91 -5.62 -13.06 -19.98
CA GLU A 91 -4.95 -11.98 -20.71
C GLU A 91 -3.43 -12.11 -20.55
N VAL A 92 -2.71 -12.10 -21.68
CA VAL A 92 -1.24 -12.02 -21.73
C VAL A 92 -0.86 -10.67 -22.30
N LYS A 93 -0.18 -9.88 -21.47
CA LYS A 93 0.35 -8.56 -21.86
C LYS A 93 1.83 -8.68 -22.14
N VAL A 94 2.26 -8.01 -23.20
CA VAL A 94 3.67 -7.94 -23.57
C VAL A 94 4.08 -6.49 -23.71
N GLU A 95 5.24 -6.15 -23.15
CA GLU A 95 5.91 -4.88 -23.42
C GLU A 95 7.27 -5.17 -24.03
N ILE A 96 7.54 -4.55 -25.19
CA ILE A 96 8.79 -4.74 -25.93
C ILE A 96 9.50 -3.41 -26.01
N THR A 97 10.76 -3.39 -25.60
CA THR A 97 11.59 -2.19 -25.55
C THR A 97 12.85 -2.41 -26.40
N THR A 98 13.17 -1.46 -27.27
CA THR A 98 14.46 -1.45 -28.00
C THR A 98 15.62 -1.40 -27.02
N TYR A 99 16.74 -2.07 -27.28
CA TYR A 99 17.95 -1.95 -26.47
C TYR A 99 18.32 -0.49 -26.26
N ARG A 100 18.64 -0.11 -25.03
CA ARG A 100 18.96 1.26 -24.66
C ARG A 100 20.34 1.35 -24.03
N SER A 101 21.04 2.45 -24.36
CA SER A 101 22.14 2.98 -23.58
C SER A 101 21.71 4.35 -23.09
N ASP A 102 21.20 4.43 -21.87
CA ASP A 102 20.71 5.70 -21.34
C ASP A 102 21.92 6.59 -20.97
N THR A 103 21.89 7.85 -21.44
CA THR A 103 22.83 8.87 -20.97
C THR A 103 22.06 9.75 -19.99
N TYR A 104 22.52 9.81 -18.76
CA TYR A 104 21.88 10.62 -17.72
C TYR A 104 22.58 11.96 -17.58
N ASP A 105 21.80 13.05 -17.64
CA ASP A 105 22.25 14.37 -17.25
C ASP A 105 22.05 14.52 -15.73
N PRO A 106 23.08 14.80 -14.93
CA PRO A 106 22.97 14.94 -13.47
C PRO A 106 21.94 15.97 -13.01
N GLU A 107 21.61 16.94 -13.85
CA GLU A 107 20.63 17.99 -13.56
C GLU A 107 19.24 17.74 -14.18
N SER A 108 19.09 16.71 -15.02
CA SER A 108 17.86 16.40 -15.75
C SER A 108 17.22 15.11 -15.25
N ARG A 109 15.91 15.16 -14.95
CA ARG A 109 15.10 13.99 -14.59
C ARG A 109 14.75 13.07 -15.78
N LYS A 110 15.16 13.43 -16.99
CA LYS A 110 14.82 12.70 -18.22
C LYS A 110 16.09 12.20 -18.83
N PRO A 111 16.33 10.87 -18.84
CA PRO A 111 17.42 10.33 -19.63
C PRO A 111 17.23 10.71 -21.09
N GLU A 112 18.28 11.18 -21.76
CA GLU A 112 18.31 11.16 -23.21
C GLU A 112 18.42 9.70 -23.63
N VAL A 113 17.33 9.17 -24.17
CA VAL A 113 17.27 7.79 -24.64
C VAL A 113 18.14 7.70 -25.90
N SER A 114 19.31 7.08 -25.76
CA SER A 114 20.06 6.60 -26.91
C SER A 114 19.81 5.10 -27.05
N TYR A 115 19.61 4.63 -28.28
CA TYR A 115 19.45 3.22 -28.53
C TYR A 115 20.79 2.50 -28.39
N GLY A 116 20.76 1.41 -27.61
CA GLY A 116 21.95 0.58 -27.39
C GLY A 116 22.11 -0.49 -28.45
N ASP A 117 23.33 -1.00 -28.60
CA ASP A 117 23.66 -1.97 -29.64
C ASP A 117 23.70 -3.41 -29.13
N SER A 118 23.52 -3.64 -27.82
CA SER A 118 23.67 -4.98 -27.26
C SER A 118 22.72 -5.26 -26.09
N LEU A 119 22.34 -6.54 -25.95
CA LEU A 119 21.58 -7.05 -24.83
C LEU A 119 22.31 -6.83 -23.50
N GLU A 120 23.63 -7.05 -23.45
CA GLU A 120 24.44 -6.85 -22.23
C GLU A 120 24.39 -5.39 -21.76
N GLY A 121 24.44 -4.44 -22.70
CA GLY A 121 24.29 -3.01 -22.41
C GLY A 121 22.93 -2.69 -21.81
N ASP A 122 21.85 -3.27 -22.35
CA ASP A 122 20.50 -3.11 -21.77
C ASP A 122 20.40 -3.72 -20.36
N LEU A 123 21.01 -4.87 -20.12
CA LEU A 123 21.01 -5.53 -18.82
C LEU A 123 21.82 -4.75 -17.77
N SER A 124 22.94 -4.11 -18.17
CA SER A 124 23.82 -3.38 -17.25
C SER A 124 23.14 -2.18 -16.58
N ARG A 125 22.18 -1.54 -17.26
CA ARG A 125 21.45 -0.36 -16.76
C ARG A 125 20.23 -0.71 -15.91
N ARG A 126 19.93 -1.98 -15.67
CA ARG A 126 18.79 -2.41 -14.83
C ARG A 126 19.09 -2.17 -13.37
N ASP A 127 18.04 -2.26 -12.54
CA ASP A 127 18.11 -1.96 -11.10
C ASP A 127 19.00 -2.96 -10.33
N PHE A 128 18.74 -4.26 -10.44
CA PHE A 128 19.42 -5.30 -9.68
C PHE A 128 19.78 -6.49 -10.57
N THR A 129 20.86 -7.20 -10.20
CA THR A 129 21.34 -8.40 -10.91
C THR A 129 20.24 -9.43 -11.13
N VAL A 130 19.39 -9.64 -10.13
CA VAL A 130 18.24 -10.56 -10.20
C VAL A 130 17.19 -10.18 -11.25
N ASN A 131 17.19 -8.95 -11.74
CA ASN A 131 16.37 -8.45 -12.84
C ASN A 131 17.20 -8.15 -14.10
N ALA A 132 18.53 -8.36 -14.05
CA ALA A 132 19.46 -8.15 -15.16
C ALA A 132 19.84 -9.47 -15.83
N MET A 133 18.89 -10.37 -15.93
CA MET A 133 18.96 -11.65 -16.63
C MET A 133 18.03 -11.65 -17.83
N ALA A 134 18.37 -12.40 -18.86
CA ALA A 134 17.57 -12.52 -20.06
C ALA A 134 17.45 -13.96 -20.54
N LEU A 135 16.41 -14.23 -21.31
CA LEU A 135 16.21 -15.47 -22.05
C LEU A 135 15.97 -15.11 -23.52
N ARG A 136 16.95 -15.33 -24.41
CA ARG A 136 16.79 -15.13 -25.85
C ARG A 136 15.76 -16.11 -26.40
N VAL A 137 14.80 -15.62 -27.11
CA VAL A 137 13.75 -16.42 -27.76
C VAL A 137 13.84 -16.30 -29.29
N PRO A 138 13.57 -17.36 -30.04
CA PRO A 138 13.00 -18.65 -29.62
C PRO A 138 14.01 -19.71 -29.14
N GLN A 139 15.34 -19.42 -29.15
CA GLN A 139 16.41 -20.38 -28.91
C GLN A 139 16.49 -20.86 -27.46
N LEU A 140 15.86 -20.13 -26.50
CA LEU A 140 15.92 -20.36 -25.06
C LEU A 140 17.36 -20.30 -24.50
N GLU A 141 18.16 -19.39 -25.05
CA GLU A 141 19.52 -19.14 -24.54
C GLU A 141 19.44 -18.22 -23.33
N PHE A 142 19.87 -18.72 -22.17
CA PHE A 142 19.93 -17.95 -20.93
C PHE A 142 21.17 -17.07 -20.90
N VAL A 143 20.98 -15.78 -20.61
CA VAL A 143 22.03 -14.74 -20.57
C VAL A 143 22.04 -14.10 -19.20
N ASP A 144 23.15 -14.24 -18.48
CA ASP A 144 23.35 -13.72 -17.11
C ASP A 144 24.79 -13.16 -16.98
N PRO A 145 25.05 -11.95 -17.49
CA PRO A 145 26.38 -11.36 -17.46
C PRO A 145 26.82 -10.86 -16.09
N PHE A 146 25.85 -10.63 -15.16
CA PHE A 146 26.11 -10.01 -13.86
C PHE A 146 25.92 -10.95 -12.68
N GLY A 147 25.69 -12.26 -12.91
CA GLY A 147 25.56 -13.25 -11.87
C GLY A 147 24.22 -13.21 -11.12
N GLY A 148 23.17 -12.73 -11.78
CA GLY A 148 21.82 -12.59 -11.21
C GLY A 148 21.24 -13.91 -10.70
N ALA A 149 21.48 -15.03 -11.38
CA ALA A 149 21.05 -16.35 -10.92
C ALA A 149 21.71 -16.77 -9.61
N SER A 150 22.99 -16.41 -9.40
CA SER A 150 23.70 -16.65 -8.13
C SER A 150 23.14 -15.79 -7.01
N ASP A 151 22.90 -14.50 -7.25
CA ASP A 151 22.32 -13.59 -6.28
C ASP A 151 20.87 -13.98 -5.96
N LEU A 152 20.10 -14.42 -6.96
CA LEU A 152 18.74 -14.95 -6.76
C LEU A 152 18.72 -16.18 -5.85
N ALA A 153 19.63 -17.12 -6.07
CA ALA A 153 19.76 -18.32 -5.24
C ALA A 153 20.17 -18.01 -3.78
N LYS A 154 20.91 -16.91 -3.58
CA LYS A 154 21.33 -16.45 -2.25
C LYS A 154 20.32 -15.50 -1.59
N GLY A 155 19.30 -15.03 -2.30
CA GLY A 155 18.37 -14.03 -1.84
C GLY A 155 19.03 -12.67 -1.61
N VAL A 156 19.86 -12.20 -2.55
CA VAL A 156 20.63 -10.96 -2.42
C VAL A 156 20.26 -9.97 -3.53
N LEU A 157 20.04 -8.71 -3.14
CA LEU A 157 19.87 -7.58 -4.06
C LEU A 157 21.19 -6.84 -4.23
N ARG A 158 21.70 -6.85 -5.43
CA ARG A 158 22.93 -6.18 -5.85
C ARG A 158 22.70 -5.47 -7.18
N THR A 159 23.30 -4.30 -7.38
CA THR A 159 23.27 -3.61 -8.67
C THR A 159 24.18 -4.29 -9.68
N PRO A 160 23.83 -4.31 -10.99
CA PRO A 160 24.69 -4.90 -12.04
C PRO A 160 26.04 -4.19 -12.20
N VAL A 161 26.04 -2.88 -11.95
CA VAL A 161 27.22 -2.01 -12.01
C VAL A 161 27.44 -1.36 -10.64
N ASP A 162 28.41 -0.44 -10.55
CA ASP A 162 28.68 0.31 -9.33
C ASP A 162 27.39 0.89 -8.75
N PRO A 163 27.07 0.65 -7.44
CA PRO A 163 25.80 1.08 -6.87
C PRO A 163 25.65 2.61 -6.79
N TYR A 164 26.74 3.36 -6.59
CA TYR A 164 26.70 4.82 -6.58
C TYR A 164 26.30 5.37 -7.95
N GLN A 165 26.87 4.81 -9.02
CA GLN A 165 26.48 5.17 -10.38
C GLN A 165 25.01 4.78 -10.65
N SER A 166 24.61 3.58 -10.26
CA SER A 166 23.25 3.08 -10.45
C SER A 166 22.20 3.98 -9.79
N PHE A 167 22.46 4.47 -8.58
CA PHE A 167 21.54 5.34 -7.84
C PHE A 167 21.62 6.80 -8.26
N ASP A 168 22.75 7.25 -8.82
CA ASP A 168 22.83 8.56 -9.46
C ASP A 168 21.99 8.60 -10.74
N ASP A 169 22.04 7.54 -11.54
CA ASP A 169 21.24 7.37 -12.76
C ASP A 169 19.72 7.35 -12.48
N ASP A 170 19.24 6.58 -11.51
CA ASP A 170 17.83 6.59 -11.07
C ASP A 170 17.72 6.35 -9.55
N PRO A 171 17.61 7.41 -8.76
CA PRO A 171 17.50 7.31 -7.30
C PRO A 171 16.28 6.51 -6.81
N LEU A 172 15.23 6.33 -7.63
CA LEU A 172 14.10 5.48 -7.27
C LEU A 172 14.52 4.02 -7.06
N ARG A 173 15.65 3.58 -7.61
CA ARG A 173 16.17 2.23 -7.38
C ARG A 173 16.45 1.95 -5.91
N MET A 174 16.75 2.97 -5.11
CA MET A 174 16.85 2.84 -3.64
C MET A 174 15.52 2.42 -3.01
N MET A 175 14.41 3.06 -3.40
CA MET A 175 13.06 2.65 -2.97
C MET A 175 12.67 1.27 -3.50
N ARG A 176 13.11 0.92 -4.71
CA ARG A 176 12.90 -0.41 -5.28
C ARG A 176 13.66 -1.48 -4.50
N ALA A 177 14.86 -1.19 -3.97
CA ALA A 177 15.61 -2.12 -3.11
C ALA A 177 14.79 -2.50 -1.87
N VAL A 178 14.31 -1.53 -1.09
CA VAL A 178 13.51 -1.80 0.11
C VAL A 178 12.17 -2.47 -0.22
N ARG A 179 11.55 -2.15 -1.36
CA ARG A 179 10.37 -2.86 -1.84
C ARG A 179 10.66 -4.33 -2.14
N PHE A 180 11.78 -4.63 -2.80
CA PHE A 180 12.14 -6.04 -3.10
C PHE A 180 12.52 -6.83 -1.85
N VAL A 181 13.06 -6.19 -0.80
CA VAL A 181 13.16 -6.83 0.52
C VAL A 181 11.79 -7.32 0.97
N ALA A 182 10.75 -6.48 0.88
CA ALA A 182 9.39 -6.85 1.27
C ALA A 182 8.76 -7.93 0.36
N GLN A 183 8.98 -7.84 -0.96
CA GLN A 183 8.32 -8.71 -1.94
C GLN A 183 8.99 -10.07 -2.12
N LEU A 184 10.30 -10.13 -1.98
CA LEU A 184 11.09 -11.32 -2.27
C LEU A 184 11.68 -11.95 -1.00
N GLY A 185 11.72 -11.23 0.12
CA GLY A 185 12.39 -11.67 1.35
C GLY A 185 13.91 -11.67 1.21
N PHE A 186 14.47 -10.83 0.33
CA PHE A 186 15.90 -10.77 0.04
C PHE A 186 16.60 -9.75 0.94
N SER A 187 17.89 -9.92 1.15
CA SER A 187 18.78 -8.96 1.79
C SER A 187 19.46 -8.05 0.76
N ILE A 188 19.79 -6.83 1.14
CA ILE A 188 20.56 -5.92 0.29
C ILE A 188 22.05 -6.21 0.48
N ALA A 189 22.83 -6.30 -0.61
CA ALA A 189 24.27 -6.49 -0.55
C ALA A 189 24.93 -5.34 0.21
N PRO A 190 26.00 -5.59 1.01
CA PRO A 190 26.59 -4.58 1.88
C PRO A 190 27.06 -3.30 1.15
N ASP A 191 27.65 -3.45 -0.04
CA ASP A 191 28.09 -2.33 -0.91
C ASP A 191 26.89 -1.51 -1.42
N THR A 192 25.83 -2.20 -1.81
CA THR A 192 24.57 -1.59 -2.25
C THR A 192 23.87 -0.88 -1.09
N ALA A 193 23.83 -1.48 0.10
CA ALA A 193 23.24 -0.87 1.31
C ALA A 193 24.01 0.39 1.74
N ALA A 194 25.36 0.35 1.69
CA ALA A 194 26.20 1.52 1.98
C ALA A 194 25.89 2.68 1.02
N ALA A 195 25.82 2.40 -0.27
CA ALA A 195 25.50 3.41 -1.27
C ALA A 195 24.09 4.01 -1.08
N ILE A 196 23.09 3.19 -0.71
CA ILE A 196 21.75 3.71 -0.37
C ILE A 196 21.85 4.71 0.79
N SER A 197 22.53 4.33 1.88
CA SER A 197 22.64 5.20 3.06
C SER A 197 23.40 6.49 2.79
N ASP A 198 24.41 6.45 1.92
CA ASP A 198 25.20 7.63 1.55
C ASP A 198 24.49 8.58 0.58
N MET A 199 23.48 8.09 -0.15
CA MET A 199 22.83 8.81 -1.25
C MET A 199 21.34 9.08 -1.00
N THR A 200 20.86 8.93 0.23
CA THR A 200 19.43 9.10 0.56
C THR A 200 18.84 10.42 0.09
N ASP A 201 19.61 11.52 0.15
CA ASP A 201 19.20 12.86 -0.29
C ASP A 201 18.86 12.92 -1.79
N ARG A 202 19.42 12.01 -2.60
CA ARG A 202 19.08 11.94 -4.04
C ARG A 202 17.63 11.59 -4.30
N ILE A 203 16.90 11.02 -3.32
CA ILE A 203 15.48 10.69 -3.49
C ILE A 203 14.59 11.94 -3.66
N ASP A 204 15.05 13.12 -3.23
CA ASP A 204 14.31 14.39 -3.35
C ASP A 204 14.03 14.80 -4.81
N ILE A 205 14.84 14.34 -5.77
CA ILE A 205 14.59 14.61 -7.20
C ILE A 205 13.50 13.71 -7.79
N VAL A 206 13.12 12.63 -7.10
CA VAL A 206 12.09 11.71 -7.57
C VAL A 206 10.70 12.28 -7.25
N SER A 207 9.77 12.15 -8.19
CA SER A 207 8.41 12.63 -7.95
C SER A 207 7.72 11.85 -6.82
N ALA A 208 6.90 12.55 -6.05
CA ALA A 208 6.15 11.96 -4.93
C ALA A 208 5.26 10.79 -5.37
N GLU A 209 4.72 10.85 -6.59
CA GLU A 209 3.90 9.80 -7.18
C GLU A 209 4.69 8.50 -7.38
N ARG A 210 5.94 8.59 -7.90
CA ARG A 210 6.80 7.41 -8.07
C ARG A 210 7.19 6.80 -6.72
N VAL A 211 7.50 7.63 -5.74
CA VAL A 211 7.80 7.20 -4.36
C VAL A 211 6.58 6.52 -3.74
N ARG A 212 5.38 7.13 -3.86
CA ARG A 212 4.11 6.54 -3.42
C ARG A 212 3.88 5.16 -4.02
N ASP A 213 4.11 5.02 -5.33
CA ASP A 213 3.85 3.76 -6.03
C ASP A 213 4.77 2.64 -5.52
N GLU A 214 6.04 2.93 -5.23
CA GLU A 214 6.95 1.95 -4.62
C GLU A 214 6.55 1.62 -3.17
N LEU A 215 6.16 2.63 -2.37
CA LEU A 215 5.66 2.43 -1.01
C LEU A 215 4.35 1.61 -1.00
N THR A 216 3.45 1.86 -1.94
CA THR A 216 2.22 1.09 -2.12
C THR A 216 2.53 -0.38 -2.41
N LYS A 217 3.41 -0.66 -3.36
CA LYS A 217 3.84 -2.02 -3.70
C LYS A 217 4.55 -2.72 -2.53
N LEU A 218 5.32 -1.97 -1.74
CA LEU A 218 5.96 -2.47 -0.52
C LEU A 218 4.89 -2.90 0.49
N LEU A 219 3.93 -2.02 0.78
CA LEU A 219 2.88 -2.31 1.77
C LEU A 219 1.92 -3.41 1.33
N LEU A 220 1.66 -3.56 0.03
CA LEU A 220 0.81 -4.63 -0.52
C LEU A 220 1.54 -5.97 -0.70
N SER A 221 2.83 -6.06 -0.37
CA SER A 221 3.60 -7.30 -0.43
C SER A 221 3.25 -8.28 0.68
N ASP A 222 3.84 -9.49 0.61
CA ASP A 222 3.63 -10.55 1.60
C ASP A 222 4.33 -10.25 2.94
N CYS A 223 5.45 -9.51 2.93
CA CYS A 223 6.28 -9.22 4.10
C CYS A 223 6.58 -7.70 4.23
N PRO A 224 5.57 -6.81 4.33
CA PRO A 224 5.79 -5.37 4.34
C PRO A 224 6.63 -4.89 5.54
N ARG A 225 6.57 -5.57 6.68
CA ARG A 225 7.39 -5.28 7.85
C ARG A 225 8.88 -5.19 7.48
N ALA A 226 9.42 -6.23 6.83
CA ALA A 226 10.84 -6.25 6.45
C ALA A 226 11.23 -5.07 5.54
N GLY A 227 10.32 -4.66 4.63
CA GLY A 227 10.53 -3.50 3.78
C GLY A 227 10.48 -2.18 4.55
N VAL A 228 9.60 -2.02 5.54
CA VAL A 228 9.54 -0.82 6.40
C VAL A 228 10.78 -0.75 7.29
N GLU A 229 11.22 -1.87 7.86
CA GLU A 229 12.47 -1.94 8.63
C GLU A 229 13.66 -1.53 7.77
N ALA A 230 13.80 -2.07 6.55
CA ALA A 230 14.85 -1.69 5.60
C ALA A 230 14.77 -0.21 5.17
N LEU A 231 13.56 0.34 5.02
CA LEU A 231 13.34 1.76 4.72
C LEU A 231 13.87 2.66 5.84
N VAL A 232 13.69 2.25 7.11
CA VAL A 232 14.19 2.98 8.28
C VAL A 232 15.70 2.79 8.44
N GLU A 233 16.19 1.56 8.36
CA GLU A 233 17.61 1.23 8.52
C GLU A 233 18.51 1.92 7.46
N SER A 234 18.00 2.09 6.25
CA SER A 234 18.73 2.77 5.17
C SER A 234 18.77 4.29 5.29
N GLY A 235 17.96 4.89 6.17
CA GLY A 235 17.80 6.34 6.28
C GLY A 235 16.81 6.95 5.26
N LEU A 236 16.32 6.18 4.29
CA LEU A 236 15.33 6.67 3.31
C LEU A 236 14.03 7.14 3.97
N ALA A 237 13.65 6.51 5.08
CA ALA A 237 12.45 6.90 5.82
C ALA A 237 12.51 8.33 6.35
N ASP A 238 13.69 8.85 6.72
CA ASP A 238 13.86 10.20 7.23
C ASP A 238 13.43 11.28 6.21
N ILE A 239 13.49 10.95 4.93
CA ILE A 239 13.09 11.83 3.83
C ILE A 239 11.67 11.52 3.37
N VAL A 240 11.38 10.25 3.09
CA VAL A 240 10.12 9.82 2.49
C VAL A 240 8.96 9.85 3.48
N PHE A 241 9.20 9.35 4.71
CA PHE A 241 8.17 9.20 5.74
C PHE A 241 8.75 9.39 7.15
N PRO A 242 9.29 10.58 7.49
CA PRO A 242 10.04 10.82 8.74
C PRO A 242 9.24 10.56 10.02
N GLU A 243 7.92 10.47 9.93
CA GLU A 243 7.09 10.10 11.08
C GLU A 243 7.33 8.65 11.54
N ILE A 244 7.81 7.77 10.67
CA ILE A 244 8.05 6.35 11.00
C ILE A 244 9.32 6.15 11.84
N PRO A 245 10.53 6.62 11.43
CA PRO A 245 11.71 6.52 12.28
C PRO A 245 11.56 7.31 13.58
N ALA A 246 10.75 8.38 13.61
CA ALA A 246 10.46 9.10 14.85
C ALA A 246 9.73 8.27 15.92
N LEU A 247 9.18 7.09 15.57
CA LEU A 247 8.60 6.14 16.52
C LEU A 247 9.64 5.35 17.31
N GLN A 248 10.91 5.36 16.89
CA GLN A 248 12.05 4.81 17.65
C GLN A 248 12.34 5.71 18.85
N LEU A 249 11.43 5.70 19.82
CA LEU A 249 11.59 6.48 21.04
C LEU A 249 12.62 5.80 21.94
N GLU A 250 13.59 6.58 22.43
CA GLU A 250 14.55 6.08 23.43
C GLU A 250 13.82 5.43 24.61
N ILE A 251 14.22 4.22 24.96
CA ILE A 251 13.74 3.49 26.14
C ILE A 251 14.22 4.29 27.34
N ASP A 252 13.30 4.65 28.27
CA ASP A 252 13.68 5.28 29.51
C ASP A 252 14.56 4.31 30.37
N GLU A 253 15.36 4.85 31.30
CA GLU A 253 16.28 4.08 32.15
C GLU A 253 15.62 2.93 32.94
N HIS A 254 14.28 2.85 32.90
CA HIS A 254 13.49 1.87 33.64
C HIS A 254 12.82 0.82 32.72
N HIS A 255 13.12 0.76 31.42
CA HIS A 255 12.55 -0.18 30.44
C HIS A 255 11.00 -0.30 30.49
N ARG A 256 10.31 0.75 30.90
CA ARG A 256 8.85 0.71 31.12
C ARG A 256 8.02 1.00 29.88
N HIS A 257 8.65 1.50 28.81
CA HIS A 257 7.97 1.76 27.55
C HIS A 257 8.48 0.80 26.48
N LYS A 258 7.54 0.12 25.80
CA LYS A 258 7.84 -0.60 24.58
C LYS A 258 8.31 0.41 23.55
N ASP A 259 9.30 0.03 22.73
CA ASP A 259 9.63 0.75 21.51
C ASP A 259 8.34 0.86 20.66
N VAL A 260 7.91 2.10 20.39
CA VAL A 260 6.67 2.36 19.65
C VAL A 260 6.81 1.90 18.20
N PHE A 261 8.03 1.93 17.65
CA PHE A 261 8.29 1.40 16.31
C PHE A 261 8.05 -0.12 16.25
N GLU A 262 8.66 -0.88 17.20
CA GLU A 262 8.45 -2.34 17.25
C GLU A 262 6.98 -2.70 17.51
N HIS A 263 6.29 -1.94 18.37
CA HIS A 263 4.85 -2.07 18.54
C HIS A 263 4.10 -1.88 17.22
N THR A 264 4.42 -0.83 16.47
CA THR A 264 3.78 -0.54 15.18
C THR A 264 4.02 -1.65 14.16
N MET A 265 5.22 -2.25 14.13
CA MET A 265 5.51 -3.40 13.26
C MET A 265 4.67 -4.63 13.65
N ILE A 266 4.50 -4.89 14.95
CA ILE A 266 3.63 -5.98 15.43
C ILE A 266 2.16 -5.71 15.05
N VAL A 267 1.70 -4.47 15.16
CA VAL A 267 0.34 -4.08 14.77
C VAL A 267 0.13 -4.26 13.28
N LEU A 268 1.12 -3.91 12.45
CA LEU A 268 1.07 -4.14 11.01
C LEU A 268 0.95 -5.63 10.67
N ASP A 269 1.80 -6.49 11.25
CA ASP A 269 1.74 -7.95 11.04
C ASP A 269 0.38 -8.52 11.45
N ARG A 270 -0.17 -8.08 12.58
CA ARG A 270 -1.49 -8.54 13.07
C ARG A 270 -2.63 -8.03 12.21
N ALA A 271 -2.56 -6.80 11.74
CA ALA A 271 -3.57 -6.24 10.84
C ALA A 271 -3.66 -7.05 9.53
N ILE A 272 -2.51 -7.41 8.96
CA ILE A 272 -2.41 -8.30 7.79
C ILE A 272 -3.03 -9.66 8.08
N ALA A 273 -2.73 -10.26 9.23
CA ALA A 273 -3.30 -11.55 9.62
C ALA A 273 -4.84 -11.52 9.83
N LEU A 274 -5.41 -10.33 10.00
CA LEU A 274 -6.85 -10.10 10.14
C LEU A 274 -7.54 -9.71 8.83
N GLU A 275 -6.81 -9.52 7.73
CA GLU A 275 -7.39 -9.38 6.40
C GLU A 275 -8.18 -10.65 6.02
N THR A 276 -9.15 -10.49 5.13
CA THR A 276 -10.05 -11.59 4.77
C THR A 276 -9.78 -12.13 3.37
N GLY A 277 -10.41 -13.25 3.03
CA GLY A 277 -10.47 -13.72 1.64
C GLY A 277 -11.26 -12.76 0.74
N PRO A 278 -11.30 -13.03 -0.58
CA PRO A 278 -11.88 -12.12 -1.58
C PRO A 278 -13.33 -11.70 -1.32
N GLU A 279 -14.14 -12.59 -0.75
CA GLU A 279 -15.56 -12.34 -0.45
C GLU A 279 -15.79 -11.75 0.94
N GLY A 280 -14.73 -11.52 1.70
CA GLY A 280 -14.84 -11.01 3.06
C GLY A 280 -14.89 -9.48 3.13
N PRO A 281 -15.16 -8.92 4.33
CA PRO A 281 -15.39 -7.49 4.49
C PRO A 281 -14.13 -6.61 4.36
N VAL A 282 -12.93 -7.20 4.47
CA VAL A 282 -11.63 -6.51 4.27
C VAL A 282 -10.71 -7.42 3.48
N PRO A 283 -10.91 -7.54 2.15
CA PRO A 283 -10.13 -8.45 1.31
C PRO A 283 -8.64 -8.11 1.26
N ALA A 284 -7.80 -9.14 1.43
CA ALA A 284 -6.36 -9.01 1.32
C ALA A 284 -5.90 -8.85 -0.14
N PRO A 285 -4.89 -8.00 -0.42
CA PRO A 285 -4.22 -7.08 0.51
C PRO A 285 -4.96 -5.73 0.63
N ASP A 286 -5.21 -5.24 1.83
CA ASP A 286 -5.95 -3.98 2.06
C ASP A 286 -5.01 -2.82 2.42
N LEU A 287 -4.74 -1.93 1.46
CA LEU A 287 -3.82 -0.80 1.64
C LEU A 287 -4.29 0.16 2.74
N THR A 288 -5.60 0.39 2.86
CA THR A 288 -6.17 1.30 3.85
C THR A 288 -5.88 0.82 5.27
N LEU A 289 -6.13 -0.47 5.54
CA LEU A 289 -5.85 -1.07 6.84
C LEU A 289 -4.35 -1.09 7.16
N ARG A 290 -3.51 -1.46 6.18
CA ARG A 290 -2.05 -1.52 6.36
C ARG A 290 -1.44 -0.15 6.61
N LEU A 291 -1.87 0.89 5.90
CA LEU A 291 -1.47 2.28 6.15
C LEU A 291 -1.96 2.77 7.51
N ALA A 292 -3.19 2.45 7.90
CA ALA A 292 -3.72 2.81 9.22
C ALA A 292 -2.90 2.12 10.34
N ALA A 293 -2.57 0.84 10.20
CA ALA A 293 -1.72 0.11 11.13
C ALA A 293 -0.31 0.73 11.24
N LEU A 294 0.27 1.14 10.09
CA LEU A 294 1.59 1.78 10.07
C LEU A 294 1.58 3.18 10.73
N THR A 295 0.44 3.88 10.68
CA THR A 295 0.38 5.30 11.08
C THR A 295 -0.42 5.57 12.35
N HIS A 296 -1.05 4.55 12.98
CA HIS A 296 -1.96 4.78 14.12
C HIS A 296 -1.30 5.54 15.27
N ASP A 297 -0.03 5.29 15.51
CA ASP A 297 0.75 5.82 16.63
C ASP A 297 1.71 6.97 16.28
N ILE A 298 1.74 7.47 15.06
CA ILE A 298 2.70 8.53 14.64
C ILE A 298 2.52 9.85 15.38
N GLY A 299 1.42 10.02 16.11
CA GLY A 299 1.19 11.16 16.99
C GLY A 299 1.94 11.09 18.32
N LYS A 300 2.39 9.90 18.77
CA LYS A 300 3.02 9.69 20.09
C LYS A 300 4.28 10.53 20.31
N PRO A 301 5.23 10.65 19.39
CA PRO A 301 6.42 11.48 19.60
C PRO A 301 6.09 12.93 19.92
N LYS A 302 5.07 13.51 19.27
CA LYS A 302 4.65 14.91 19.48
C LYS A 302 3.81 15.13 20.72
N THR A 303 3.15 14.09 21.23
CA THR A 303 2.26 14.18 22.40
C THR A 303 2.90 13.62 23.67
N ARG A 304 4.14 13.15 23.58
CA ARG A 304 4.91 12.60 24.72
C ARG A 304 5.03 13.62 25.84
N ARG A 305 4.61 13.22 27.05
CA ARG A 305 4.77 14.01 28.28
C ARG A 305 5.31 13.13 29.40
N PHE A 306 6.22 13.68 30.17
CA PHE A 306 6.74 13.06 31.39
C PHE A 306 5.89 13.51 32.56
N GLU A 307 5.18 12.59 33.17
CA GLU A 307 4.31 12.82 34.32
C GLU A 307 5.07 12.63 35.62
N PRO A 308 4.60 13.21 36.76
CA PRO A 308 5.18 12.95 38.05
C PRO A 308 5.29 11.46 38.39
N GLY A 309 6.45 11.03 38.92
CA GLY A 309 6.72 9.61 39.21
C GLY A 309 7.28 8.81 38.03
N GLY A 310 7.73 9.46 36.94
CA GLY A 310 8.41 8.81 35.81
C GLY A 310 7.46 8.08 34.86
N LYS A 311 6.16 8.34 34.93
CA LYS A 311 5.17 7.83 33.98
C LYS A 311 5.20 8.70 32.71
N VAL A 312 5.14 8.06 31.54
CA VAL A 312 4.99 8.77 30.26
C VAL A 312 3.54 8.67 29.79
N SER A 313 2.98 9.76 29.28
CA SER A 313 1.66 9.82 28.68
C SER A 313 1.72 10.34 27.26
N PHE A 314 0.69 10.00 26.44
CA PHE A 314 0.57 10.35 25.01
C PHE A 314 -0.86 10.85 24.71
N HIS A 315 -1.38 11.77 25.54
CA HIS A 315 -2.75 12.25 25.39
C HIS A 315 -3.00 12.86 24.01
N HIS A 316 -4.13 12.48 23.42
CA HIS A 316 -4.59 12.95 22.10
C HIS A 316 -3.66 12.60 20.92
N HIS A 317 -2.84 11.53 21.04
CA HIS A 317 -1.99 11.09 19.93
C HIS A 317 -2.80 10.60 18.73
N ASP A 318 -4.02 10.12 18.93
CA ASP A 318 -5.01 9.79 17.92
C ASP A 318 -5.35 10.99 17.02
N ALA A 319 -5.82 12.09 17.59
CA ALA A 319 -6.19 13.29 16.86
C ALA A 319 -4.98 14.00 16.22
N VAL A 320 -3.83 14.00 16.91
CA VAL A 320 -2.57 14.55 16.37
C VAL A 320 -2.04 13.65 15.26
N GLY A 321 -2.04 12.34 15.46
CA GLY A 321 -1.64 11.34 14.48
C GLY A 321 -2.47 11.40 13.21
N ALA A 322 -3.79 11.52 13.32
CA ALA A 322 -4.69 11.68 12.18
C ALA A 322 -4.34 12.90 11.31
N LYS A 323 -4.03 14.05 11.93
CA LYS A 323 -3.58 15.25 11.21
C LYS A 323 -2.23 15.05 10.53
N MET A 324 -1.30 14.36 11.20
CA MET A 324 0.01 14.04 10.64
C MET A 324 -0.11 13.08 9.46
N THR A 325 -0.89 12.01 9.60
CA THR A 325 -1.19 11.03 8.54
C THR A 325 -1.76 11.73 7.30
N ARG A 326 -2.81 12.55 7.48
CA ARG A 326 -3.43 13.31 6.38
C ARG A 326 -2.40 14.21 5.67
N LYS A 327 -1.55 14.90 6.41
CA LYS A 327 -0.51 15.76 5.84
C LYS A 327 0.50 14.94 5.04
N ARG A 328 0.99 13.81 5.58
CA ARG A 328 1.99 12.96 4.94
C ARG A 328 1.45 12.31 3.68
N LEU A 329 0.30 11.67 3.74
CA LEU A 329 -0.29 10.99 2.59
C LEU A 329 -0.66 11.97 1.46
N LYS A 330 -1.11 13.19 1.79
CA LYS A 330 -1.29 14.25 0.78
C LYS A 330 0.03 14.69 0.14
N ALA A 331 1.10 14.81 0.91
CA ALA A 331 2.43 15.12 0.38
C ALA A 331 2.95 14.03 -0.57
N LEU A 332 2.67 12.78 -0.26
CA LEU A 332 2.97 11.61 -1.10
C LEU A 332 1.98 11.42 -2.27
N ARG A 333 1.01 12.32 -2.44
CA ARG A 333 0.04 12.28 -3.56
C ARG A 333 -0.84 11.02 -3.58
N PHE A 334 -1.18 10.48 -2.43
CA PHE A 334 -2.22 9.45 -2.35
C PHE A 334 -3.59 10.01 -2.73
N ASP A 335 -4.48 9.11 -3.16
CA ASP A 335 -5.86 9.45 -3.48
C ASP A 335 -6.60 10.06 -2.28
N HIS A 336 -7.51 11.01 -2.55
CA HIS A 336 -8.21 11.76 -1.50
C HIS A 336 -9.03 10.84 -0.59
N HIS A 337 -9.75 9.86 -1.13
CA HIS A 337 -10.59 8.97 -0.33
C HIS A 337 -9.72 8.10 0.59
N LEU A 338 -8.62 7.53 0.06
CA LEU A 338 -7.66 6.78 0.88
C LEU A 338 -7.09 7.65 2.01
N VAL A 339 -6.72 8.90 1.71
CA VAL A 339 -6.17 9.83 2.73
C VAL A 339 -7.17 10.09 3.86
N GLU A 340 -8.43 10.34 3.52
CA GLU A 340 -9.46 10.58 4.54
C GLU A 340 -9.78 9.31 5.33
N ASP A 341 -9.93 8.15 4.68
CA ASP A 341 -10.21 6.86 5.32
C ASP A 341 -9.10 6.45 6.31
N VAL A 342 -7.84 6.50 5.88
CA VAL A 342 -6.71 6.18 6.76
C VAL A 342 -6.63 7.15 7.94
N SER A 343 -6.81 8.45 7.68
CA SER A 343 -6.76 9.47 8.74
C SER A 343 -7.88 9.30 9.75
N GLU A 344 -9.06 8.90 9.31
CA GLU A 344 -10.19 8.64 10.20
C GLU A 344 -10.00 7.37 11.03
N LEU A 345 -9.44 6.31 10.44
CA LEU A 345 -9.07 5.11 11.20
C LEU A 345 -8.06 5.44 12.31
N VAL A 346 -7.06 6.28 12.02
CA VAL A 346 -6.10 6.76 13.02
C VAL A 346 -6.78 7.59 14.10
N ASN A 347 -7.75 8.43 13.74
CA ASN A 347 -8.51 9.25 14.68
C ASN A 347 -9.38 8.40 15.64
N LEU A 348 -9.90 7.29 15.14
CA LEU A 348 -10.85 6.45 15.86
C LEU A 348 -10.22 5.24 16.59
N HIS A 349 -8.92 4.93 16.40
CA HIS A 349 -8.34 3.67 16.85
C HIS A 349 -8.43 3.45 18.38
N LEU A 350 -8.46 4.52 19.16
CA LEU A 350 -8.61 4.44 20.61
C LEU A 350 -10.07 4.38 21.10
N ARG A 351 -11.04 4.57 20.21
CA ARG A 351 -12.44 4.75 20.57
C ARG A 351 -13.01 3.58 21.38
N PHE A 352 -12.59 2.35 21.07
CA PHE A 352 -13.05 1.14 21.73
C PHE A 352 -12.52 0.94 23.16
N HIS A 353 -11.41 1.56 23.55
CA HIS A 353 -10.75 1.26 24.83
C HIS A 353 -11.67 1.46 26.05
N GLY A 354 -12.58 2.41 26.01
CA GLY A 354 -13.57 2.62 27.06
C GLY A 354 -14.57 1.48 27.24
N TYR A 355 -14.82 0.65 26.22
CA TYR A 355 -15.76 -0.48 26.30
C TYR A 355 -15.24 -1.60 27.22
N VAL A 356 -13.95 -1.78 27.31
CA VAL A 356 -13.32 -2.84 28.12
C VAL A 356 -13.47 -2.55 29.61
N GLU A 357 -13.53 -1.27 30.02
CA GLU A 357 -13.68 -0.85 31.39
C GLU A 357 -15.13 -0.95 31.85
N GLU A 358 -16.07 -0.48 31.02
CA GLU A 358 -17.52 -0.55 31.26
C GLU A 358 -18.27 -0.87 29.95
N PRO A 359 -19.18 -1.88 29.94
CA PRO A 359 -20.00 -2.17 28.78
C PRO A 359 -20.82 -0.93 28.36
N TRP A 360 -20.74 -0.58 27.09
CA TRP A 360 -21.46 0.57 26.56
C TRP A 360 -22.97 0.33 26.53
N THR A 361 -23.74 1.42 26.63
CA THR A 361 -25.16 1.42 26.30
C THR A 361 -25.35 1.19 24.79
N ASP A 362 -26.58 0.81 24.39
CA ASP A 362 -26.92 0.70 22.95
C ASP A 362 -26.72 2.03 22.21
N SER A 363 -26.98 3.15 22.88
CA SER A 363 -26.66 4.48 22.38
C SER A 363 -25.19 4.67 22.03
N ALA A 364 -24.28 4.25 22.91
CA ALA A 364 -22.83 4.33 22.66
C ALA A 364 -22.38 3.41 21.52
N VAL A 365 -22.98 2.21 21.42
CA VAL A 365 -22.72 1.27 20.31
C VAL A 365 -23.19 1.88 18.98
N ARG A 366 -24.40 2.48 18.94
CA ARG A 366 -24.90 3.18 17.74
C ARG A 366 -23.95 4.31 17.30
N ARG A 367 -23.47 5.11 18.27
CA ARG A 367 -22.50 6.17 17.98
C ARG A 367 -21.18 5.64 17.41
N TYR A 368 -20.66 4.56 17.99
CA TYR A 368 -19.45 3.93 17.49
C TYR A 368 -19.57 3.47 16.02
N VAL A 369 -20.67 2.75 15.72
CA VAL A 369 -20.92 2.27 14.34
C VAL A 369 -21.12 3.43 13.38
N LYS A 370 -21.88 4.46 13.79
CA LYS A 370 -22.11 5.66 12.98
C LYS A 370 -20.83 6.42 12.69
N ASP A 371 -20.01 6.65 13.71
CA ASP A 371 -18.74 7.38 13.57
C ASP A 371 -17.75 6.61 12.67
N ALA A 372 -17.71 5.28 12.80
CA ALA A 372 -16.90 4.42 11.95
C ALA A 372 -17.44 4.33 10.51
N GLY A 373 -18.77 4.37 10.34
CA GLY A 373 -19.40 4.28 9.02
C GLY A 373 -18.91 3.11 8.18
N PRO A 374 -18.50 3.35 6.92
CA PRO A 374 -17.97 2.29 6.03
C PRO A 374 -16.62 1.73 6.50
N LEU A 375 -15.94 2.38 7.44
CA LEU A 375 -14.65 1.94 7.98
C LEU A 375 -14.79 0.97 9.16
N TYR A 376 -16.02 0.65 9.61
CA TYR A 376 -16.31 -0.16 10.80
C TYR A 376 -15.50 -1.47 10.83
N GLU A 377 -15.47 -2.20 9.73
CA GLU A 377 -14.77 -3.48 9.63
C GLU A 377 -13.24 -3.32 9.73
N ARG A 378 -12.69 -2.28 9.10
CA ARG A 378 -11.25 -1.95 9.18
C ARG A 378 -10.89 -1.44 10.58
N LEU A 379 -11.74 -0.62 11.18
CA LEU A 379 -11.53 -0.11 12.54
C LEU A 379 -11.47 -1.23 13.57
N ASN A 380 -12.38 -2.21 13.51
CA ASN A 380 -12.36 -3.36 14.40
C ASN A 380 -11.07 -4.18 14.25
N ARG A 381 -10.59 -4.39 13.02
CA ARG A 381 -9.33 -5.10 12.76
C ARG A 381 -8.13 -4.33 13.27
N LEU A 382 -8.08 -3.03 13.05
CA LEU A 382 -7.03 -2.17 13.58
C LEU A 382 -7.00 -2.21 15.10
N THR A 383 -8.16 -2.07 15.75
CA THR A 383 -8.31 -2.14 17.20
C THR A 383 -7.88 -3.50 17.77
N ARG A 384 -8.23 -4.61 17.10
CA ARG A 384 -7.78 -5.95 17.49
C ARG A 384 -6.26 -6.14 17.30
N ALA A 385 -5.70 -5.58 16.23
CA ALA A 385 -4.28 -5.65 15.95
C ALA A 385 -3.45 -4.87 16.98
N ASP A 386 -3.93 -3.70 17.40
CA ASP A 386 -3.28 -2.82 18.38
C ASP A 386 -3.24 -3.43 19.80
N ALA A 387 -4.14 -4.34 20.14
CA ALA A 387 -4.16 -5.03 21.43
C ALA A 387 -2.97 -5.99 21.60
N THR A 388 -1.74 -5.47 21.71
CA THR A 388 -0.48 -6.22 21.75
C THR A 388 -0.02 -6.68 23.14
N THR A 389 -0.90 -6.66 24.15
CA THR A 389 -0.52 -7.05 25.51
C THR A 389 0.01 -8.49 25.60
N GLN A 390 1.14 -8.69 26.29
CA GLN A 390 1.68 -10.02 26.57
C GLN A 390 0.94 -10.75 27.70
N ASN A 391 0.13 -10.04 28.47
CA ASN A 391 -0.68 -10.62 29.52
C ASN A 391 -1.88 -11.36 28.89
N ARG A 392 -1.82 -12.70 28.87
CA ARG A 392 -2.85 -13.57 28.30
C ARG A 392 -4.26 -13.27 28.83
N ARG A 393 -4.39 -13.00 30.15
CA ARG A 393 -5.69 -12.69 30.74
C ARG A 393 -6.25 -11.38 30.20
N LYS A 394 -5.42 -10.32 30.11
CA LYS A 394 -5.84 -9.04 29.54
C LYS A 394 -6.17 -9.17 28.03
N ALA A 395 -5.40 -9.94 27.30
CA ALA A 395 -5.65 -10.21 25.88
C ALA A 395 -7.02 -10.93 25.68
N MET A 396 -7.32 -11.93 26.51
CA MET A 396 -8.60 -12.64 26.46
C MET A 396 -9.77 -11.73 26.82
N VAL A 397 -9.65 -10.91 27.87
CA VAL A 397 -10.70 -9.95 28.26
C VAL A 397 -10.99 -8.98 27.11
N PHE A 398 -9.94 -8.43 26.49
CA PHE A 398 -10.07 -7.52 25.36
C PHE A 398 -10.73 -8.19 24.15
N SER A 399 -10.29 -9.41 23.79
CA SER A 399 -10.88 -10.16 22.67
C SER A 399 -12.36 -10.47 22.92
N SER A 400 -12.71 -10.93 24.14
CA SER A 400 -14.10 -11.21 24.50
C SER A 400 -14.98 -9.96 24.46
N ALA A 401 -14.45 -8.82 24.92
CA ALA A 401 -15.18 -7.54 24.87
C ALA A 401 -15.42 -7.09 23.41
N MET A 402 -14.44 -7.30 22.51
CA MET A 402 -14.61 -7.04 21.07
C MET A 402 -15.67 -7.96 20.46
N ASP A 403 -15.63 -9.26 20.76
CA ASP A 403 -16.60 -10.24 20.26
C ASP A 403 -18.02 -9.92 20.74
N GLU A 404 -18.17 -9.54 22.01
CA GLU A 404 -19.44 -9.09 22.58
C GLU A 404 -19.97 -7.83 21.89
N MET A 405 -19.13 -6.83 21.71
CA MET A 405 -19.51 -5.60 21.01
C MET A 405 -19.96 -5.86 19.58
N GLU A 406 -19.19 -6.67 18.82
CA GLU A 406 -19.56 -7.06 17.46
C GLU A 406 -20.89 -7.84 17.42
N GLN A 407 -21.15 -8.71 18.41
CA GLN A 407 -22.42 -9.40 18.52
C GLN A 407 -23.56 -8.42 18.77
N ARG A 408 -23.39 -7.48 19.70
CA ARG A 408 -24.39 -6.43 19.96
C ARG A 408 -24.67 -5.58 18.72
N VAL A 409 -23.64 -5.27 17.92
CA VAL A 409 -23.84 -4.56 16.65
C VAL A 409 -24.71 -5.40 15.70
N ARG A 410 -24.47 -6.71 15.59
CA ARG A 410 -25.32 -7.61 14.77
C ARG A 410 -26.76 -7.63 15.27
N ASP A 411 -26.96 -7.80 16.58
CA ASP A 411 -28.28 -7.86 17.19
C ASP A 411 -29.08 -6.55 17.01
N LEU A 412 -28.37 -5.40 17.06
CA LEU A 412 -28.97 -4.10 16.79
C LEU A 412 -29.28 -3.90 15.30
N LYS A 413 -28.39 -4.36 14.39
CA LYS A 413 -28.62 -4.33 12.94
C LYS A 413 -29.85 -5.14 12.51
N GLU A 414 -30.15 -6.25 13.18
CA GLU A 414 -31.36 -7.04 12.94
C GLU A 414 -32.63 -6.31 13.37
N LYS A 415 -32.55 -5.43 14.38
CA LYS A 415 -33.66 -4.67 14.91
C LYS A 415 -33.86 -3.30 14.28
N GLU A 416 -32.78 -2.75 13.75
CA GLU A 416 -32.69 -1.37 13.29
C GLU A 416 -31.88 -1.31 11.97
N ASP A 417 -32.28 -0.41 11.09
CA ASP A 417 -31.48 -0.11 9.88
C ASP A 417 -30.27 0.75 10.26
N PHE A 418 -29.13 0.11 10.51
CA PHE A 418 -27.87 0.77 10.87
C PHE A 418 -27.19 1.46 9.68
N ASP A 419 -27.43 1.01 8.45
CA ASP A 419 -26.81 1.58 7.25
C ASP A 419 -27.41 2.94 6.90
N ALA A 420 -28.58 3.25 7.51
CA ALA A 420 -29.28 4.50 7.36
C ALA A 420 -29.63 5.12 8.72
N ILE A 421 -28.69 5.17 9.71
CA ILE A 421 -28.93 5.91 10.95
C ILE A 421 -29.13 7.40 10.62
N ARG A 422 -30.39 7.77 10.51
CA ARG A 422 -30.90 9.12 10.27
C ARG A 422 -32.02 9.41 11.22
N PRO A 423 -32.42 10.68 11.46
CA PRO A 423 -33.60 11.01 12.21
C PRO A 423 -34.82 10.32 11.65
N ASP A 424 -35.77 9.95 12.54
CA ASP A 424 -37.06 9.34 12.15
C ASP A 424 -37.99 10.31 11.41
N ILE A 425 -37.63 11.62 11.36
CA ILE A 425 -38.22 12.68 10.55
C ILE A 425 -37.14 13.39 9.75
N ASP A 426 -37.43 13.68 8.48
CA ASP A 426 -36.46 14.31 7.58
C ASP A 426 -36.50 15.86 7.66
N GLY A 427 -35.58 16.52 6.92
CA GLY A 427 -35.49 17.98 6.93
C GLY A 427 -36.72 18.70 6.36
N ASN A 428 -37.45 18.08 5.42
CA ASN A 428 -38.69 18.65 4.84
C ASN A 428 -39.84 18.54 5.84
N GLU A 429 -39.93 17.40 6.52
CA GLU A 429 -40.89 17.19 7.59
C GLU A 429 -40.63 18.14 8.76
N ILE A 430 -39.38 18.35 9.17
CA ILE A 430 -38.98 19.32 10.19
C ILE A 430 -39.48 20.72 9.84
N MET A 431 -39.23 21.18 8.60
CA MET A 431 -39.70 22.49 8.13
C MET A 431 -41.25 22.60 8.21
N THR A 432 -41.95 21.54 7.80
CA THR A 432 -43.41 21.49 7.80
C THR A 432 -43.97 21.50 9.21
N ILE A 433 -43.43 20.68 10.13
CA ILE A 433 -43.88 20.54 11.50
C ILE A 433 -43.68 21.82 12.32
N LEU A 434 -42.54 22.48 12.13
CA LEU A 434 -42.14 23.68 12.86
C LEU A 434 -42.58 24.98 12.18
N GLY A 435 -43.00 24.94 10.91
CA GLY A 435 -43.35 26.11 10.11
C GLY A 435 -42.16 27.05 9.83
N ILE A 436 -40.96 26.51 9.71
CA ILE A 436 -39.73 27.27 9.50
C ILE A 436 -39.21 27.16 8.05
N ALA A 437 -38.54 28.19 7.60
CA ALA A 437 -37.90 28.21 6.26
C ALA A 437 -36.59 27.42 6.25
N PRO A 438 -36.12 26.95 5.05
CA PRO A 438 -34.82 26.34 4.92
C PRO A 438 -33.71 27.23 5.48
N GLY A 439 -32.86 26.68 6.37
CA GLY A 439 -31.81 27.46 7.01
C GLY A 439 -31.10 26.72 8.15
N PRO A 440 -30.18 27.44 8.86
CA PRO A 440 -29.40 26.88 9.95
C PRO A 440 -30.24 26.23 11.08
N GLU A 441 -31.48 26.72 11.28
CA GLU A 441 -32.42 26.20 12.30
C GLU A 441 -32.87 24.76 11.98
N VAL A 442 -33.17 24.49 10.71
CA VAL A 442 -33.44 23.10 10.24
C VAL A 442 -32.24 22.19 10.49
N GLY A 443 -31.04 22.68 10.27
CA GLY A 443 -29.81 21.91 10.55
C GLY A 443 -29.63 21.61 12.04
N ARG A 444 -29.96 22.55 12.93
CA ARG A 444 -29.94 22.32 14.40
C ARG A 444 -30.99 21.31 14.83
N ALA A 445 -32.22 21.45 14.31
CA ALA A 445 -33.31 20.54 14.58
C ALA A 445 -32.99 19.11 14.09
N TYR A 446 -32.47 18.97 12.87
CA TYR A 446 -32.02 17.69 12.31
C TYR A 446 -30.95 17.04 13.17
N LYS A 447 -29.94 17.81 13.61
CA LYS A 447 -28.90 17.33 14.51
C LYS A 447 -29.47 16.86 15.86
N HIS A 448 -30.38 17.63 16.45
CA HIS A 448 -31.05 17.21 17.69
C HIS A 448 -31.80 15.89 17.52
N MET A 449 -32.61 15.77 16.47
CA MET A 449 -33.36 14.55 16.20
C MET A 449 -32.46 13.35 15.90
N LEU A 450 -31.28 13.59 15.31
CA LEU A 450 -30.26 12.53 15.10
C LEU A 450 -29.68 12.06 16.45
N GLU A 451 -29.35 12.98 17.37
CA GLU A 451 -28.90 12.62 18.72
C GLU A 451 -29.98 11.86 19.48
N TYR A 452 -31.25 12.30 19.37
CA TYR A 452 -32.39 11.61 19.97
C TYR A 452 -32.55 10.17 19.45
N ARG A 453 -32.40 9.99 18.13
CA ARG A 453 -32.40 8.66 17.48
C ARG A 453 -31.25 7.76 17.96
N LEU A 454 -30.06 8.32 18.13
CA LEU A 454 -28.91 7.58 18.65
C LEU A 454 -29.10 7.14 20.09
N ASP A 455 -29.75 7.97 20.92
CA ASP A 455 -29.99 7.67 22.33
C ASP A 455 -31.09 6.63 22.53
N ASN A 456 -32.18 6.74 21.78
CA ASN A 456 -33.42 6.00 22.06
C ASN A 456 -33.68 4.85 21.07
N GLY A 457 -32.91 4.77 19.96
CA GLY A 457 -33.23 3.87 18.87
C GLY A 457 -34.34 4.42 17.97
N PRO A 458 -34.90 3.58 17.06
CA PRO A 458 -36.06 3.97 16.25
C PRO A 458 -37.27 4.24 17.11
N VAL A 459 -37.95 5.35 16.83
CA VAL A 459 -39.21 5.71 17.46
C VAL A 459 -40.31 5.90 16.41
N ASP A 460 -41.56 5.79 16.84
CA ASP A 460 -42.66 6.09 15.95
C ASP A 460 -42.71 7.58 15.59
N HIS A 461 -43.41 7.90 14.50
CA HIS A 461 -43.51 9.26 13.97
C HIS A 461 -44.10 10.26 15.00
N ASP A 462 -45.09 9.86 15.74
CA ASP A 462 -45.76 10.77 16.71
C ASP A 462 -44.81 11.10 17.87
N THR A 463 -44.05 10.14 18.34
CA THR A 463 -43.00 10.33 19.36
C THR A 463 -41.89 11.27 18.85
N ALA A 464 -41.44 11.09 17.60
CA ALA A 464 -40.46 11.96 16.98
C ALA A 464 -40.96 13.42 16.84
N VAL A 465 -42.18 13.58 16.40
CA VAL A 465 -42.85 14.91 16.28
C VAL A 465 -43.01 15.60 17.66
N ALA A 466 -43.39 14.83 18.68
CA ALA A 466 -43.51 15.37 20.04
C ALA A 466 -42.18 15.86 20.59
N GLU A 467 -41.09 15.10 20.36
CA GLU A 467 -39.75 15.49 20.77
C GLU A 467 -39.26 16.73 20.02
N LEU A 468 -39.45 16.78 18.70
CA LEU A 468 -39.05 17.94 17.88
C LEU A 468 -39.71 19.23 18.38
N LYS A 469 -41.02 19.18 18.65
CA LYS A 469 -41.80 20.32 19.19
C LYS A 469 -41.33 20.73 20.58
N ARG A 470 -41.05 19.75 21.46
CA ARG A 470 -40.56 19.99 22.82
C ARG A 470 -39.18 20.71 22.77
N TRP A 471 -38.27 20.20 21.94
CA TRP A 471 -36.94 20.81 21.76
C TRP A 471 -37.07 22.23 21.24
N HIS A 472 -37.87 22.45 20.19
CA HIS A 472 -38.05 23.78 19.60
C HIS A 472 -38.65 24.78 20.59
N ALA A 473 -39.55 24.36 21.44
CA ALA A 473 -40.15 25.22 22.48
C ALA A 473 -39.15 25.56 23.62
N SER A 474 -37.99 24.88 23.70
CA SER A 474 -36.96 25.12 24.71
C SER A 474 -35.87 26.09 24.24
N LEU A 475 -35.91 26.52 22.97
CA LEU A 475 -34.99 27.49 22.39
C LEU A 475 -35.40 28.94 22.68
#